data_6dd0118e9370b2a694100a08fe14d391
#
_entry.id   6dd0118e9370b2a694100a08fe14d391
#
_cell.length_a   1.000
_cell.length_b   1.000
_cell.length_c   1.000
_cell.angle_alpha   90.00
_cell.angle_beta   90.00
_cell.angle_gamma   90.00
#
_symmetry.space_group_name_H-M   'P 1'
#
loop_
_entity.id
_entity.type
_entity.pdbx_description
1 polymer ?
#
loop_
_entity_poly.entity_id
_entity_poly.type
_entity_poly.pdbx_seq_one_letter_code
_entity_poly.pdbx_strand_id
1 'polypeptide(L)'
;MHKWRSQEHGILIGGKTYIDDSPILNSRLWDNNDPKKFVLTNNTNIKDSNFLKINYKNKLSAKQICEELYKSNVQSVIVEGGTKTLTTFINDGIWDEARIIQSSKTIVEGIKSPKIQGKIKSELELSNDRIKFIVSN
;
A
#
# COMPACT_ATOMS: atom_id res chain seq x y z
N MET A 1 -1.30 -5.98 10.33
CA MET A 1 -1.69 -4.82 9.48
C MET A 1 -2.17 -3.62 10.30
N HIS A 2 -3.16 -3.73 11.20
CA HIS A 2 -3.73 -2.58 11.93
C HIS A 2 -2.69 -1.74 12.68
N LYS A 3 -1.72 -2.36 13.36
CA LYS A 3 -0.59 -1.67 14.00
C LYS A 3 0.20 -0.81 13.00
N TRP A 4 0.49 -1.34 11.82
CA TRP A 4 1.28 -0.61 10.82
C TRP A 4 0.50 0.57 10.22
N ARG A 5 -0.80 0.41 10.02
CA ARG A 5 -1.67 1.49 9.55
C ARG A 5 -1.70 2.66 10.53
N SER A 6 -1.74 2.36 11.85
CA SER A 6 -1.78 3.41 12.88
C SER A 6 -0.46 4.19 13.02
N GLN A 7 0.62 3.68 12.45
CA GLN A 7 1.95 4.30 12.52
C GLN A 7 2.25 5.24 11.35
N GLU A 8 1.39 5.21 10.30
CA GLU A 8 1.61 6.00 9.09
C GLU A 8 0.59 7.13 8.96
N HIS A 9 1.00 8.25 8.36
CA HIS A 9 0.10 9.38 8.11
C HIS A 9 -0.94 9.07 7.03
N GLY A 10 -0.58 8.27 6.05
CA GLY A 10 -1.45 7.92 4.93
C GLY A 10 -1.40 6.43 4.56
N ILE A 11 -2.47 6.00 3.91
CA ILE A 11 -2.56 4.69 3.25
C ILE A 11 -3.01 4.87 1.81
N LEU A 12 -2.32 4.24 0.88
CA LEU A 12 -2.59 4.33 -0.56
C LEU A 12 -2.95 2.97 -1.13
N ILE A 13 -4.01 2.94 -1.92
CA ILE A 13 -4.40 1.79 -2.74
C ILE A 13 -4.69 2.21 -4.18
N GLY A 14 -4.62 1.25 -5.11
CA GLY A 14 -5.04 1.46 -6.49
C GLY A 14 -6.57 1.41 -6.65
N GLY A 15 -7.09 2.11 -7.66
CA GLY A 15 -8.52 2.18 -7.93
C GLY A 15 -9.18 0.82 -8.18
N LYS A 16 -8.46 -0.12 -8.84
CA LYS A 16 -8.98 -1.48 -9.03
C LYS A 16 -9.15 -2.21 -7.71
N THR A 17 -8.16 -2.13 -6.81
CA THR A 17 -8.23 -2.71 -5.47
C THR A 17 -9.41 -2.13 -4.68
N TYR A 18 -9.61 -0.80 -4.78
CA TYR A 18 -10.76 -0.15 -4.16
C TYR A 18 -12.10 -0.73 -4.65
N ILE A 19 -12.25 -0.90 -5.97
CA ILE A 19 -13.50 -1.39 -6.58
C ILE A 19 -13.76 -2.87 -6.24
N ASP A 20 -12.71 -3.70 -6.35
CA ASP A 20 -12.84 -5.15 -6.18
C ASP A 20 -13.05 -5.54 -4.70
N ASP A 21 -12.35 -4.88 -3.78
CA ASP A 21 -12.27 -5.33 -2.38
C ASP A 21 -13.09 -4.44 -1.42
N SER A 22 -13.45 -3.22 -1.82
CA SER A 22 -14.13 -2.22 -0.97
C SER A 22 -13.53 -2.13 0.45
N PRO A 23 -12.22 -1.94 0.60
CA PRO A 23 -11.52 -2.12 1.86
C PRO A 23 -11.78 -0.95 2.82
N ILE A 24 -11.95 -1.24 4.10
CA ILE A 24 -12.17 -0.21 5.14
C ILE A 24 -10.87 0.52 5.50
N LEU A 25 -9.73 -0.14 5.46
CA LEU A 25 -8.38 0.38 5.71
C LEU A 25 -8.22 1.16 7.04
N ASN A 26 -8.80 0.67 8.10
CA ASN A 26 -8.69 1.28 9.43
C ASN A 26 -7.71 0.51 10.35
N SER A 27 -7.45 1.10 11.53
CA SER A 27 -6.59 0.55 12.59
C SER A 27 -7.38 0.05 13.81
N ARG A 28 -8.67 -0.23 13.67
CA ARG A 28 -9.62 -0.56 14.75
C ARG A 28 -9.19 -1.67 15.71
N LEU A 29 -8.31 -2.56 15.30
CA LEU A 29 -7.79 -3.65 16.14
C LEU A 29 -6.49 -3.27 16.87
N TRP A 30 -6.09 -1.99 16.83
CA TRP A 30 -4.89 -1.51 17.50
C TRP A 30 -5.21 -0.31 18.41
N ASP A 31 -5.20 0.90 17.90
CA ASP A 31 -5.35 2.13 18.67
C ASP A 31 -6.35 3.15 18.09
N ASN A 32 -7.05 2.78 17.04
CA ASN A 32 -8.00 3.62 16.30
C ASN A 32 -7.39 4.92 15.71
N ASN A 33 -6.07 5.00 15.60
CA ASN A 33 -5.40 6.09 14.88
C ASN A 33 -5.38 5.77 13.38
N ASP A 34 -6.45 6.13 12.69
CA ASP A 34 -6.62 5.81 11.28
C ASP A 34 -5.77 6.73 10.39
N PRO A 35 -5.02 6.17 9.42
CA PRO A 35 -4.33 6.98 8.43
C PRO A 35 -5.30 7.67 7.48
N LYS A 36 -4.89 8.78 6.86
CA LYS A 36 -5.61 9.36 5.72
C LYS A 36 -5.65 8.36 4.57
N LYS A 37 -6.82 8.10 4.02
CA LYS A 37 -7.02 7.07 2.99
C LYS A 37 -6.99 7.69 1.61
N PHE A 38 -6.15 7.13 0.74
CA PHE A 38 -5.97 7.60 -0.63
C PHE A 38 -6.25 6.48 -1.63
N VAL A 39 -6.89 6.84 -2.73
CA VAL A 39 -7.07 5.97 -3.88
C VAL A 39 -6.47 6.59 -5.13
N LEU A 40 -5.54 5.86 -5.75
CA LEU A 40 -4.93 6.23 -7.02
C LEU A 40 -5.82 5.72 -8.15
N THR A 41 -6.48 6.62 -8.87
CA THR A 41 -7.50 6.23 -9.84
C THR A 41 -7.62 7.20 -11.02
N ASN A 42 -7.97 6.67 -12.18
CA ASN A 42 -8.47 7.43 -13.31
C ASN A 42 -10.01 7.39 -13.42
N ASN A 43 -10.67 6.71 -12.51
CA ASN A 43 -12.13 6.62 -12.48
C ASN A 43 -12.72 7.78 -11.68
N THR A 44 -13.47 8.64 -12.35
CA THR A 44 -14.13 9.81 -11.77
C THR A 44 -15.37 9.43 -10.94
N ASN A 45 -15.88 8.21 -11.08
CA ASN A 45 -17.12 7.77 -10.43
C ASN A 45 -16.95 7.31 -8.97
N ILE A 46 -15.72 7.23 -8.45
CA ILE A 46 -15.48 6.96 -7.03
C ILE A 46 -15.95 8.19 -6.24
N LYS A 47 -17.06 8.04 -5.49
CA LYS A 47 -17.68 9.13 -4.71
C LYS A 47 -17.57 8.95 -3.20
N ASP A 48 -16.73 8.02 -2.73
CA ASP A 48 -16.55 7.74 -1.32
C ASP A 48 -15.80 8.89 -0.64
N SER A 49 -16.48 9.56 0.31
CA SER A 49 -15.92 10.68 1.07
C SER A 49 -14.84 10.27 2.06
N ASN A 50 -14.71 8.96 2.36
CA ASN A 50 -13.65 8.45 3.25
C ASN A 50 -12.30 8.36 2.55
N PHE A 51 -12.27 8.48 1.22
CA PHE A 51 -11.05 8.41 0.42
C PHE A 51 -10.74 9.71 -0.29
N LEU A 52 -9.52 10.18 -0.14
CA LEU A 52 -8.95 11.25 -0.96
C LEU A 52 -8.47 10.65 -2.29
N LYS A 53 -8.86 11.26 -3.40
CA LYS A 53 -8.53 10.74 -4.73
C LYS A 53 -7.28 11.40 -5.27
N ILE A 54 -6.34 10.59 -5.73
CA ILE A 54 -5.23 11.03 -6.59
C ILE A 54 -5.62 10.64 -8.01
N ASN A 55 -6.15 11.62 -8.76
CA ASN A 55 -6.62 11.41 -10.12
C ASN A 55 -5.46 11.54 -11.11
N TYR A 56 -5.45 10.69 -12.13
CA TYR A 56 -4.49 10.76 -13.22
C TYR A 56 -5.14 10.52 -14.56
N LYS A 57 -4.68 11.25 -15.60
CA LYS A 57 -5.02 10.99 -17.02
C LYS A 57 -3.99 10.05 -17.64
N ASN A 58 -2.71 10.30 -17.35
CA ASN A 58 -1.58 9.49 -17.78
C ASN A 58 -0.97 8.80 -16.56
N LYS A 59 -0.27 7.68 -16.76
CA LYS A 59 0.41 6.97 -15.68
C LYS A 59 1.33 7.93 -14.90
N LEU A 60 1.14 8.00 -13.58
CA LEU A 60 2.01 8.77 -12.68
C LEU A 60 3.24 7.94 -12.28
N SER A 61 4.37 8.60 -12.12
CA SER A 61 5.52 8.04 -11.43
C SER A 61 5.29 8.02 -9.92
N ALA A 62 6.05 7.20 -9.19
CA ALA A 62 5.98 7.18 -7.72
C ALA A 62 6.30 8.57 -7.12
N LYS A 63 7.25 9.31 -7.72
CA LYS A 63 7.58 10.68 -7.31
C LYS A 63 6.37 11.60 -7.40
N GLN A 64 5.65 11.60 -8.52
CA GLN A 64 4.46 12.43 -8.69
C GLN A 64 3.35 12.05 -7.70
N ILE A 65 3.19 10.75 -7.42
CA ILE A 65 2.24 10.29 -6.39
C ILE A 65 2.64 10.82 -5.01
N CYS A 66 3.93 10.76 -4.65
CA CYS A 66 4.43 11.30 -3.39
C CYS A 66 4.22 12.82 -3.28
N GLU A 67 4.38 13.56 -4.38
CA GLU A 67 4.12 15.00 -4.42
C GLU A 67 2.64 15.32 -4.13
N GLU A 68 1.70 14.54 -4.67
CA GLU A 68 0.27 14.71 -4.37
C GLU A 68 -0.06 14.36 -2.90
N LEU A 69 0.54 13.31 -2.37
CA LEU A 69 0.41 12.96 -0.95
C LEU A 69 0.96 14.06 -0.04
N TYR A 70 2.12 14.62 -0.38
CA TYR A 70 2.74 15.71 0.37
C TYR A 70 1.87 16.97 0.40
N LYS A 71 1.22 17.34 -0.71
CA LYS A 71 0.24 18.44 -0.75
C LYS A 71 -0.93 18.24 0.21
N SER A 72 -1.22 16.99 0.57
CA SER A 72 -2.25 16.61 1.55
C SER A 72 -1.71 16.49 2.98
N ASN A 73 -0.51 17.04 3.25
CA ASN A 73 0.19 16.96 4.54
C ASN A 73 0.46 15.51 5.00
N VAL A 74 0.85 14.63 4.07
CA VAL A 74 1.27 13.26 4.36
C VAL A 74 2.78 13.18 4.24
N GLN A 75 3.46 12.77 5.32
CA GLN A 75 4.92 12.62 5.39
C GLN A 75 5.35 11.15 5.35
N SER A 76 4.45 10.24 5.71
CA SER A 76 4.68 8.81 5.59
C SER A 76 3.44 8.12 5.02
N VAL A 77 3.62 7.11 4.21
CA VAL A 77 2.54 6.39 3.56
C VAL A 77 2.82 4.89 3.49
N ILE A 78 1.81 4.10 3.83
CA ILE A 78 1.82 2.67 3.54
C ILE A 78 1.07 2.41 2.23
N VAL A 79 1.71 1.73 1.30
CA VAL A 79 1.09 1.32 0.02
C VAL A 79 0.66 -0.14 0.16
N GLU A 80 -0.63 -0.37 0.28
CA GLU A 80 -1.16 -1.72 0.53
C GLU A 80 -1.71 -2.42 -0.69
N GLY A 81 -1.91 -1.73 -1.79
CA GLY A 81 -2.64 -2.46 -2.76
C GLY A 81 -2.60 -2.09 -4.21
N GLY A 82 -2.91 -3.18 -4.90
CA GLY A 82 -2.84 -3.33 -6.33
C GLY A 82 -1.40 -3.55 -6.82
N THR A 83 -1.16 -4.69 -7.46
CA THR A 83 0.15 -5.03 -8.03
C THR A 83 0.72 -3.89 -8.88
N LYS A 84 -0.13 -3.20 -9.67
CA LYS A 84 0.30 -2.07 -10.51
C LYS A 84 0.85 -0.90 -9.68
N THR A 85 0.16 -0.53 -8.59
CA THR A 85 0.58 0.56 -7.71
C THR A 85 1.89 0.21 -7.02
N LEU A 86 1.99 -0.97 -6.42
CA LEU A 86 3.23 -1.46 -5.79
C LEU A 86 4.38 -1.51 -6.78
N THR A 87 4.17 -2.05 -7.99
CA THR A 87 5.19 -2.13 -9.04
C THR A 87 5.71 -0.75 -9.46
N THR A 88 4.86 0.29 -9.45
CA THR A 88 5.30 1.65 -9.74
C THR A 88 6.34 2.11 -8.73
N PHE A 89 6.07 1.98 -7.43
CA PHE A 89 7.03 2.36 -6.38
C PHE A 89 8.32 1.52 -6.42
N ILE A 90 8.19 0.22 -6.65
CA ILE A 90 9.34 -0.70 -6.74
C ILE A 90 10.24 -0.35 -7.93
N ASN A 91 9.66 -0.17 -9.12
CA ASN A 91 10.43 0.12 -10.34
C ASN A 91 11.09 1.50 -10.31
N ASP A 92 10.43 2.48 -9.70
CA ASP A 92 10.98 3.83 -9.56
C ASP A 92 12.00 3.92 -8.40
N GLY A 93 12.17 2.86 -7.60
CA GLY A 93 13.09 2.82 -6.46
C GLY A 93 12.69 3.77 -5.33
N ILE A 94 11.44 4.21 -5.28
CA ILE A 94 10.92 5.13 -4.27
C ILE A 94 10.15 4.35 -3.22
N TRP A 95 10.87 3.72 -2.33
CA TRP A 95 10.34 3.00 -1.17
C TRP A 95 11.47 2.80 -0.14
N ASP A 96 11.14 2.80 1.14
CA ASP A 96 12.10 2.65 2.25
C ASP A 96 12.10 1.23 2.79
N GLU A 97 10.91 0.70 3.08
CA GLU A 97 10.72 -0.64 3.66
C GLU A 97 9.55 -1.37 2.99
N ALA A 98 9.75 -2.65 2.72
CA ALA A 98 8.69 -3.55 2.28
C ALA A 98 8.47 -4.66 3.29
N ARG A 99 7.20 -4.96 3.56
CA ARG A 99 6.76 -6.02 4.48
C ARG A 99 6.06 -7.09 3.66
N ILE A 100 6.72 -8.22 3.48
CA ILE A 100 6.19 -9.36 2.72
C ILE A 100 5.60 -10.36 3.70
N ILE A 101 4.28 -10.54 3.61
CA ILE A 101 3.57 -11.55 4.40
C ILE A 101 3.36 -12.77 3.52
N GLN A 102 3.94 -13.89 3.92
CA GLN A 102 3.84 -15.15 3.21
C GLN A 102 3.10 -16.16 4.09
N SER A 103 1.91 -16.57 3.64
CA SER A 103 1.15 -17.63 4.29
C SER A 103 1.66 -19.01 3.86
N SER A 104 1.48 -20.01 4.72
CA SER A 104 1.69 -21.43 4.37
C SER A 104 0.65 -21.95 3.39
N LYS A 105 -0.48 -21.23 3.22
CA LYS A 105 -1.52 -21.62 2.27
C LYS A 105 -1.16 -21.18 0.86
N THR A 106 -1.21 -22.11 -0.08
CA THR A 106 -1.03 -21.81 -1.51
C THR A 106 -2.39 -21.51 -2.15
N ILE A 107 -2.45 -20.39 -2.87
CA ILE A 107 -3.61 -20.02 -3.70
C ILE A 107 -3.32 -20.52 -5.11
N VAL A 108 -4.20 -21.36 -5.65
CA VAL A 108 -4.02 -21.98 -6.98
C VAL A 108 -4.23 -20.95 -8.10
N GLU A 109 -5.19 -20.02 -7.92
CA GLU A 109 -5.48 -18.94 -8.86
C GLU A 109 -5.38 -17.59 -8.16
N GLY A 110 -4.73 -16.62 -8.79
CA GLY A 110 -4.57 -15.28 -8.24
C GLY A 110 -3.55 -14.43 -8.98
N ILE A 111 -3.42 -13.19 -8.55
CA ILE A 111 -2.44 -12.26 -9.11
C ILE A 111 -1.11 -12.47 -8.38
N LYS A 112 -0.04 -12.71 -9.14
CA LYS A 112 1.31 -12.82 -8.57
C LYS A 112 1.70 -11.52 -7.89
N SER A 113 2.27 -11.63 -6.68
CA SER A 113 2.87 -10.48 -6.00
C SER A 113 4.01 -9.87 -6.83
N PRO A 114 4.23 -8.55 -6.79
CA PRO A 114 5.38 -7.95 -7.45
C PRO A 114 6.69 -8.47 -6.84
N LYS A 115 7.71 -8.61 -7.68
CA LYS A 115 9.06 -8.95 -7.22
C LYS A 115 9.71 -7.69 -6.66
N ILE A 116 10.33 -7.81 -5.50
CA ILE A 116 11.08 -6.74 -4.86
C ILE A 116 12.47 -7.24 -4.51
N GLN A 117 13.47 -6.39 -4.68
CA GLN A 117 14.86 -6.66 -4.32
C GLN A 117 15.32 -5.62 -3.30
N GLY A 118 16.02 -6.08 -2.28
CA GLY A 118 16.53 -5.23 -1.22
C GLY A 118 17.21 -6.08 -0.15
N LYS A 119 17.70 -5.43 0.90
CA LYS A 119 18.36 -6.10 2.03
C LYS A 119 17.34 -6.58 3.04
N ILE A 120 17.37 -7.86 3.39
CA ILE A 120 16.53 -8.39 4.48
C ILE A 120 17.03 -7.80 5.81
N LYS A 121 16.18 -7.03 6.46
CA LYS A 121 16.43 -6.43 7.78
C LYS A 121 16.10 -7.40 8.91
N SER A 122 14.97 -8.08 8.80
CA SER A 122 14.50 -9.07 9.77
C SER A 122 13.44 -9.98 9.19
N GLU A 123 13.24 -11.12 9.83
CA GLU A 123 12.15 -12.05 9.54
C GLU A 123 11.43 -12.38 10.87
N LEU A 124 10.12 -12.58 10.79
CA LEU A 124 9.28 -12.94 11.91
C LEU A 124 8.34 -14.08 11.50
N GLU A 125 8.24 -15.09 12.32
CA GLU A 125 7.24 -16.16 12.16
C GLU A 125 6.09 -15.92 13.13
N LEU A 126 4.86 -15.91 12.60
CA LEU A 126 3.63 -15.76 13.36
C LEU A 126 2.70 -16.91 13.00
N SER A 127 2.59 -17.90 13.88
CA SER A 127 1.79 -19.10 13.63
C SER A 127 2.22 -19.80 12.34
N ASN A 128 1.40 -19.67 11.29
CA ASN A 128 1.64 -20.28 9.97
C ASN A 128 2.10 -19.26 8.92
N ASP A 129 2.32 -18.01 9.31
CA ASP A 129 2.71 -16.94 8.41
C ASP A 129 4.15 -16.51 8.69
N ARG A 130 4.89 -16.18 7.63
CA ARG A 130 6.22 -15.57 7.70
C ARG A 130 6.15 -14.14 7.22
N ILE A 131 6.73 -13.22 7.98
CA ILE A 131 6.85 -11.81 7.61
C ILE A 131 8.31 -11.49 7.39
N LYS A 132 8.63 -10.97 6.21
CA LYS A 132 9.97 -10.46 5.87
C LYS A 132 9.92 -8.94 5.80
N PHE A 133 10.86 -8.31 6.47
CA PHE A 133 11.12 -6.88 6.40
C PHE A 133 12.33 -6.66 5.50
N ILE A 134 12.12 -5.96 4.40
CA ILE A 134 13.15 -5.67 3.39
C ILE A 134 13.28 -4.16 3.30
N VAL A 135 14.52 -3.66 3.30
CA VAL A 135 14.83 -2.25 3.08
C VAL A 135 15.45 -2.06 1.70
N SER A 136 15.23 -0.88 1.11
CA SER A 136 15.86 -0.53 -0.17
C SER A 136 17.39 -0.46 0.00
N ASN A 137 18.10 -0.74 -1.08
CA ASN A 137 19.57 -0.69 -1.10
C ASN A 137 20.07 0.77 -1.04
#